data_c94c6f5b0a7cf92622bc8f484190d3ef
#
_entry.id   c94c6f5b0a7cf92622bc8f484190d3ef
#
_cell.length_a   1.000
_cell.length_b   1.000
_cell.length_c   1.000
_cell.angle_alpha   90.00
_cell.angle_beta   90.00
_cell.angle_gamma   90.00
#
_symmetry.space_group_name_H-M   'P 1'
#
loop_
_entity.id
_entity.type
_entity.pdbx_description
1 polymer ?
#
loop_
_entity_poly.entity_id
_entity_poly.type
_entity_poly.pdbx_seq_one_letter_code
_entity_poly.pdbx_strand_id
1 'polypeptide(L)'
;VNLVDTSAWIEYFFGGPNAAYFGGPIEDTEHLIVPVVCLYEVFKKVNHVADEARAFRSVAQMKQGRVVELSEEIALSAATISLKHRLPMADSFIYATAQLAGAVVWTQDVDFKNLADVNYKEARTRAS
;
A
#
# COMPACT_ATOMS: atom_id res chain seq x y z
N VAL A 1 10.72 -8.20 5.05
CA VAL A 1 9.25 -8.04 5.07
C VAL A 1 8.88 -6.82 4.24
N ASN A 2 7.86 -6.96 3.41
CA ASN A 2 7.43 -5.93 2.47
C ASN A 2 6.01 -5.48 2.80
N LEU A 3 5.78 -4.18 2.64
CA LEU A 3 4.44 -3.59 2.67
C LEU A 3 4.23 -2.87 1.36
N VAL A 4 3.21 -3.25 0.61
CA VAL A 4 2.85 -2.59 -0.65
C VAL A 4 1.73 -1.60 -0.34
N ASP A 5 1.93 -0.32 -0.66
CA ASP A 5 0.93 0.68 -0.36
C ASP A 5 -0.23 0.65 -1.37
N THR A 6 -1.26 1.43 -1.11
CA THR A 6 -2.45 1.47 -1.96
C THR A 6 -2.13 1.82 -3.41
N SER A 7 -1.26 2.82 -3.65
CA SER A 7 -0.93 3.25 -5.01
C SER A 7 -0.31 2.12 -5.83
N ALA A 8 0.55 1.35 -5.20
CA ALA A 8 1.23 0.23 -5.86
C ALA A 8 0.28 -0.94 -6.11
N TRP A 9 -0.61 -1.25 -5.18
CA TRP A 9 -1.65 -2.26 -5.41
C TRP A 9 -2.54 -1.90 -6.60
N ILE A 10 -2.98 -0.65 -6.68
CA ILE A 10 -3.83 -0.16 -7.78
C ILE A 10 -3.09 -0.27 -9.10
N GLU A 11 -1.81 0.14 -9.14
CA GLU A 11 -0.99 0.01 -10.33
C GLU A 11 -0.89 -1.44 -10.80
N TYR A 12 -0.69 -2.35 -9.86
CA TYR A 12 -0.58 -3.79 -10.15
C TYR A 12 -1.90 -4.34 -10.71
N PHE A 13 -3.02 -4.04 -10.04
CA PHE A 13 -4.33 -4.58 -10.45
C PHE A 13 -4.81 -4.04 -11.80
N PHE A 14 -4.46 -2.81 -12.15
CA PHE A 14 -4.85 -2.23 -13.43
C PHE A 14 -3.79 -2.37 -14.51
N GLY A 15 -2.71 -3.08 -14.24
CA GLY A 15 -1.68 -3.38 -15.23
C GLY A 15 -0.95 -2.14 -15.74
N GLY A 16 -0.69 -1.18 -14.88
CA GLY A 16 0.02 0.03 -15.25
C GLY A 16 1.50 -0.22 -15.55
N PRO A 17 2.24 0.82 -15.98
CA PRO A 17 3.65 0.69 -16.39
C PRO A 17 4.57 0.11 -15.30
N ASN A 18 4.27 0.32 -14.02
CA ASN A 18 5.07 -0.17 -12.92
C ASN A 18 4.55 -1.48 -12.30
N ALA A 19 3.54 -2.12 -12.92
CA ALA A 19 2.94 -3.33 -12.36
C ALA A 19 3.95 -4.45 -12.13
N ALA A 20 4.86 -4.67 -13.07
CA ALA A 20 5.88 -5.72 -12.94
C ALA A 20 6.83 -5.45 -11.77
N TYR A 21 7.17 -4.19 -11.54
CA TYR A 21 8.03 -3.79 -10.43
C TYR A 21 7.39 -4.13 -9.08
N PHE A 22 6.10 -3.80 -8.92
CA PHE A 22 5.39 -4.09 -7.68
C PHE A 22 4.98 -5.57 -7.56
N GLY A 23 4.92 -6.28 -8.68
CA GLY A 23 4.62 -7.71 -8.68
C GLY A 23 5.61 -8.53 -7.85
N GLY A 24 6.89 -8.12 -7.80
CA GLY A 24 7.88 -8.81 -6.99
C GLY A 24 7.46 -8.99 -5.53
N PRO A 25 7.28 -7.90 -4.76
CA PRO A 25 6.85 -8.02 -3.37
C PRO A 25 5.42 -8.55 -3.22
N ILE A 26 4.52 -8.25 -4.15
CA ILE A 26 3.13 -8.73 -4.09
C ILE A 26 3.05 -10.25 -4.17
N GLU A 27 3.85 -10.86 -5.04
CA GLU A 27 3.81 -12.31 -5.25
C GLU A 27 4.60 -13.07 -4.20
N ASP A 28 5.43 -12.40 -3.43
CA ASP A 28 6.17 -12.99 -2.30
C ASP A 28 5.30 -12.92 -1.04
N THR A 29 4.22 -13.68 -1.03
CA THR A 29 3.18 -13.58 -0.01
C THR A 29 3.64 -13.93 1.40
N GLU A 30 4.69 -14.76 1.53
CA GLU A 30 5.24 -15.12 2.84
C GLU A 30 5.89 -13.93 3.54
N HIS A 31 6.34 -12.93 2.78
CA HIS A 31 7.04 -11.76 3.31
C HIS A 31 6.24 -10.47 3.09
N LEU A 32 4.94 -10.59 2.84
CA LEU A 32 4.06 -9.49 2.52
C LEU A 32 3.10 -9.21 3.67
N ILE A 33 3.08 -7.96 4.14
CA ILE A 33 2.06 -7.52 5.09
C ILE A 33 1.11 -6.53 4.41
N VAL A 34 -0.15 -6.57 4.82
CA VAL A 34 -1.23 -5.83 4.20
C VAL A 34 -2.01 -5.08 5.27
N PRO A 35 -1.79 -3.76 5.43
CA PRO A 35 -2.60 -3.00 6.39
C PRO A 35 -4.07 -3.02 6.00
N VAL A 36 -4.94 -3.13 6.99
CA VAL A 36 -6.40 -3.11 6.76
C VAL A 36 -6.84 -1.86 5.99
N VAL A 37 -6.18 -0.72 6.22
CA VAL A 37 -6.52 0.51 5.49
C VAL A 37 -6.29 0.37 3.98
N CYS A 38 -5.31 -0.44 3.57
CA CYS A 38 -5.08 -0.70 2.15
C CYS A 38 -6.23 -1.52 1.55
N LEU A 39 -6.79 -2.46 2.30
CA LEU A 39 -7.98 -3.20 1.84
C LEU A 39 -9.14 -2.24 1.57
N TYR A 40 -9.37 -1.30 2.48
CA TYR A 40 -10.41 -0.29 2.31
C TYR A 40 -10.18 0.56 1.06
N GLU A 41 -8.98 1.11 0.91
CA GLU A 41 -8.69 2.04 -0.19
C GLU A 41 -8.72 1.34 -1.54
N VAL A 42 -8.15 0.13 -1.62
CA VAL A 42 -8.15 -0.65 -2.87
C VAL A 42 -9.56 -1.07 -3.25
N PHE A 43 -10.34 -1.59 -2.29
CA PHE A 43 -11.73 -1.97 -2.56
C PHE A 43 -12.52 -0.78 -3.11
N LYS A 44 -12.42 0.36 -2.43
CA LYS A 44 -13.13 1.57 -2.82
C LYS A 44 -12.77 2.00 -4.25
N LYS A 45 -11.48 2.02 -4.57
CA LYS A 45 -10.99 2.46 -5.89
C LYS A 45 -11.40 1.49 -7.00
N VAL A 46 -11.21 0.19 -6.79
CA VAL A 46 -11.55 -0.81 -7.82
C VAL A 46 -13.05 -0.85 -8.05
N ASN A 47 -13.86 -0.77 -6.99
CA ASN A 47 -15.31 -0.71 -7.12
C ASN A 47 -15.75 0.52 -7.91
N HIS A 48 -15.16 1.66 -7.63
CA HIS A 48 -15.49 2.91 -8.32
C HIS A 48 -15.12 2.87 -9.81
N VAL A 49 -13.93 2.37 -10.12
CA VAL A 49 -13.40 2.40 -11.51
C VAL A 49 -13.92 1.23 -12.34
N ALA A 50 -14.15 0.08 -11.74
CA ALA A 50 -14.60 -1.13 -12.44
C ALA A 50 -15.95 -1.62 -11.92
N ASP A 51 -15.94 -2.53 -10.94
CA ASP A 51 -17.16 -3.09 -10.34
C ASP A 51 -16.86 -3.77 -9.00
N GLU A 52 -17.94 -4.13 -8.29
CA GLU A 52 -17.84 -4.76 -6.98
C GLU A 52 -17.19 -6.14 -7.05
N ALA A 53 -17.49 -6.91 -8.09
CA ALA A 53 -16.92 -8.26 -8.25
C ALA A 53 -15.39 -8.20 -8.35
N ARG A 54 -14.86 -7.27 -9.14
CA ARG A 54 -13.41 -7.07 -9.24
C ARG A 54 -12.82 -6.58 -7.93
N ALA A 55 -13.55 -5.71 -7.22
CA ALA A 55 -13.09 -5.22 -5.91
C ALA A 55 -12.93 -6.37 -4.91
N PHE A 56 -13.90 -7.28 -4.85
CA PHE A 56 -13.81 -8.46 -3.97
C PHE A 56 -12.67 -9.40 -4.37
N ARG A 57 -12.47 -9.61 -5.67
CA ARG A 57 -11.34 -10.44 -6.15
C ARG A 57 -10.00 -9.82 -5.79
N SER A 58 -9.89 -8.49 -5.91
CA SER A 58 -8.67 -7.77 -5.53
C SER A 58 -8.36 -7.95 -4.04
N VAL A 59 -9.35 -7.77 -3.18
CA VAL A 59 -9.19 -7.97 -1.74
C VAL A 59 -8.81 -9.42 -1.42
N ALA A 60 -9.43 -10.39 -2.08
CA ALA A 60 -9.11 -11.81 -1.87
C ALA A 60 -7.63 -12.09 -2.18
N GLN A 61 -7.10 -11.50 -3.25
CA GLN A 61 -5.69 -11.64 -3.58
C GLN A 61 -4.79 -10.95 -2.55
N MET A 62 -5.14 -9.75 -2.11
CA MET A 62 -4.38 -9.04 -1.08
C MET A 62 -4.29 -9.85 0.22
N LYS A 63 -5.35 -10.55 0.58
CA LYS A 63 -5.42 -11.36 1.80
C LYS A 63 -4.53 -12.61 1.76
N GLN A 64 -3.87 -12.90 0.67
CA GLN A 64 -2.83 -13.93 0.64
C GLN A 64 -1.58 -13.50 1.42
N GLY A 65 -1.35 -12.21 1.58
CA GLY A 65 -0.38 -11.69 2.52
C GLY A 65 -0.96 -11.69 3.94
N ARG A 66 -0.15 -11.24 4.91
CA ARG A 66 -0.60 -11.15 6.30
C ARG A 66 -1.29 -9.80 6.53
N VAL A 67 -2.59 -9.84 6.76
CA VAL A 67 -3.38 -8.64 7.07
C VAL A 67 -3.02 -8.15 8.48
N VAL A 68 -2.76 -6.85 8.59
CA VAL A 68 -2.43 -6.19 9.87
C VAL A 68 -3.56 -5.24 10.23
N GLU A 69 -4.18 -5.50 11.36
CA GLU A 69 -5.27 -4.66 11.87
C GLU A 69 -4.74 -3.31 12.36
N LEU A 70 -5.59 -2.31 12.29
CA LEU A 70 -5.29 -0.98 12.84
C LEU A 70 -5.43 -1.04 14.36
N SER A 71 -4.29 -1.02 15.05
CA SER A 71 -4.25 -1.04 16.51
C SER A 71 -4.11 0.36 17.10
N GLU A 72 -4.34 0.48 18.41
CA GLU A 72 -4.08 1.73 19.11
C GLU A 72 -2.60 2.15 18.95
N GLU A 73 -1.68 1.20 19.07
CA GLU A 73 -0.26 1.47 18.90
C GLU A 73 0.05 2.06 17.52
N ILE A 74 -0.52 1.47 16.47
CA ILE A 74 -0.34 1.99 15.10
C ILE A 74 -0.95 3.39 14.98
N ALA A 75 -2.15 3.60 15.53
CA ALA A 75 -2.83 4.89 15.43
C ALA A 75 -2.02 6.01 16.08
N LEU A 76 -1.50 5.77 17.29
CA LEU A 76 -0.71 6.78 18.01
C LEU A 76 0.64 7.04 17.34
N SER A 77 1.31 5.99 16.87
CA SER A 77 2.54 6.12 16.10
C SER A 77 2.29 6.91 14.80
N ALA A 78 1.19 6.62 14.12
CA ALA A 78 0.82 7.31 12.89
C ALA A 78 0.58 8.79 13.12
N ALA A 79 -0.03 9.16 14.24
CA ALA A 79 -0.26 10.56 14.58
C ALA A 79 1.06 11.34 14.70
N THR A 80 2.06 10.75 15.36
CA THR A 80 3.39 11.33 15.47
C THR A 80 4.06 11.49 14.10
N ILE A 81 3.97 10.43 13.28
CA ILE A 81 4.52 10.42 11.92
C ILE A 81 3.84 11.48 11.05
N SER A 82 2.52 11.60 11.14
CA SER A 82 1.75 12.58 10.38
C SER A 82 2.20 14.00 10.69
N LEU A 83 2.41 14.32 11.97
CA LEU A 83 2.88 15.63 12.39
C LEU A 83 4.30 15.91 11.90
N LYS A 84 5.18 14.91 12.00
CA LYS A 84 6.59 15.07 11.64
C LYS A 84 6.80 15.21 10.13
N HIS A 85 6.11 14.39 9.35
CA HIS A 85 6.33 14.28 7.90
C HIS A 85 5.19 14.87 7.07
N ARG A 86 4.15 15.40 7.71
CA ARG A 86 2.98 15.98 7.04
C ARG A 86 2.29 14.98 6.11
N LEU A 87 2.20 13.73 6.55
CA LEU A 87 1.50 12.71 5.79
C LEU A 87 -0.01 12.77 6.03
N PRO A 88 -0.83 12.53 4.98
CA PRO A 88 -2.26 12.31 5.17
C PRO A 88 -2.52 11.14 6.10
N MET A 89 -3.73 11.09 6.68
CA MET A 89 -4.06 10.09 7.69
C MET A 89 -3.83 8.64 7.21
N ALA A 90 -4.36 8.28 6.05
CA ALA A 90 -4.20 6.90 5.54
C ALA A 90 -2.74 6.55 5.32
N ASP A 91 -1.97 7.45 4.71
CA ASP A 91 -0.54 7.23 4.47
C ASP A 91 0.24 7.09 5.77
N SER A 92 -0.14 7.87 6.80
CA SER A 92 0.52 7.78 8.10
C SER A 92 0.25 6.43 8.77
N PHE A 93 -0.96 5.87 8.64
CA PHE A 93 -1.27 4.52 9.13
C PHE A 93 -0.43 3.47 8.41
N ILE A 94 -0.30 3.59 7.11
CA ILE A 94 0.50 2.66 6.29
C ILE A 94 1.96 2.70 6.72
N TYR A 95 2.52 3.89 6.82
CA TYR A 95 3.93 4.05 7.18
C TYR A 95 4.21 3.57 8.61
N ALA A 96 3.33 3.90 9.56
CA ALA A 96 3.46 3.44 10.93
C ALA A 96 3.42 1.91 11.02
N THR A 97 2.53 1.27 10.27
CA THR A 97 2.45 -0.19 10.21
C THR A 97 3.78 -0.78 9.73
N ALA A 98 4.36 -0.20 8.67
CA ALA A 98 5.63 -0.66 8.13
C ALA A 98 6.76 -0.50 9.16
N GLN A 99 6.84 0.65 9.82
CA GLN A 99 7.89 0.92 10.80
C GLN A 99 7.82 -0.04 11.98
N LEU A 100 6.63 -0.29 12.51
CA LEU A 100 6.45 -1.19 13.64
C LEU A 100 6.73 -2.65 13.26
N ALA A 101 6.50 -3.04 12.02
CA ALA A 101 6.75 -4.38 11.53
C ALA A 101 8.17 -4.59 10.98
N GLY A 102 8.97 -3.54 10.89
CA GLY A 102 10.29 -3.62 10.27
C GLY A 102 10.22 -3.90 8.79
N ALA A 103 9.18 -3.40 8.11
CA ALA A 103 8.94 -3.66 6.69
C ALA A 103 9.41 -2.50 5.82
N VAL A 104 9.71 -2.82 4.56
CA VAL A 104 10.00 -1.83 3.52
C VAL A 104 8.70 -1.50 2.79
N VAL A 105 8.43 -0.21 2.59
CA VAL A 105 7.24 0.25 1.85
C VAL A 105 7.57 0.33 0.36
N TRP A 106 6.73 -0.30 -0.46
CA TRP A 106 6.81 -0.23 -1.92
C TRP A 106 5.69 0.66 -2.42
N THR A 107 6.03 1.74 -3.12
CA THR A 107 5.07 2.78 -3.46
C THR A 107 5.44 3.54 -4.72
N GLN A 108 4.43 4.13 -5.38
CA GLN A 108 4.65 5.16 -6.38
C GLN A 108 4.04 6.51 -5.96
N ASP A 109 3.62 6.60 -4.69
CA ASP A 109 3.07 7.84 -4.13
C ASP A 109 4.23 8.75 -3.69
N VAL A 110 4.27 9.95 -4.26
CA VAL A 110 5.34 10.92 -4.00
C VAL A 110 5.41 11.32 -2.52
N ASP A 111 4.32 11.18 -1.77
CA ASP A 111 4.30 11.51 -0.33
C ASP A 111 5.28 10.67 0.48
N PHE A 112 5.63 9.46 0.00
CA PHE A 112 6.58 8.58 0.66
C PHE A 112 8.02 8.73 0.16
N LYS A 113 8.26 9.51 -0.89
CA LYS A 113 9.50 9.48 -1.67
C LYS A 113 10.77 9.63 -0.84
N ASN A 114 10.76 10.49 0.16
CA ASN A 114 11.97 10.83 0.93
C ASN A 114 11.98 10.21 2.33
N LEU A 115 11.08 9.27 2.60
CA LEU A 115 11.02 8.60 3.90
C LEU A 115 11.95 7.40 3.94
N ALA A 116 12.41 7.05 5.16
CA ALA A 116 13.29 5.90 5.36
C ALA A 116 12.57 4.59 5.06
N ASP A 117 13.31 3.59 4.59
CA ASP A 117 12.82 2.24 4.33
C ASP A 117 11.68 2.22 3.29
N VAL A 118 11.85 3.02 2.24
CA VAL A 118 10.87 3.11 1.16
C VAL A 118 11.55 2.80 -0.18
N ASN A 119 10.95 1.89 -0.93
CA ASN A 119 11.27 1.64 -2.34
C ASN A 119 10.27 2.40 -3.19
N TYR A 120 10.66 3.58 -3.61
CA TYR A 120 9.82 4.46 -4.41
C TYR A 120 10.09 4.27 -5.90
N LYS A 121 9.02 4.15 -6.69
CA LYS A 121 9.10 4.11 -8.15
C LYS A 121 8.21 5.23 -8.68
N GLU A 122 8.78 6.12 -9.47
CA GLU A 122 8.01 7.23 -10.02
C GLU A 122 6.85 6.73 -10.88
N ALA A 123 5.65 7.26 -10.62
CA ALA A 123 4.47 6.96 -11.41
C ALA A 123 4.68 7.47 -12.84
N ARG A 124 4.32 6.64 -13.85
CA ARG A 124 4.44 7.01 -15.26
C ARG A 124 3.08 6.91 -15.92
N THR A 125 2.82 7.84 -16.83
CA THR A 125 1.64 7.73 -17.70
C THR A 125 1.94 6.72 -18.80
N ARG A 126 0.91 5.98 -19.22
CA ARG A 126 1.06 5.12 -20.39
C ARG A 126 1.33 5.99 -21.61
N ALA A 127 2.27 5.54 -22.44
CA ALA A 127 2.51 6.19 -23.72
C ALA A 127 1.24 6.12 -24.55
N SER A 128 0.82 7.25 -25.04
CA SER A 128 -0.34 7.36 -25.94
C SER A 128 0.04 6.94 -27.36
#